data_83135bbd63201db5c560cae49df3001e
#
_entry.id   83135bbd63201db5c560cae49df3001e
#
_cell.length_a   1.000
_cell.length_b   1.000
_cell.length_c   1.000
_cell.angle_alpha   90.00
_cell.angle_beta   90.00
_cell.angle_gamma   90.00
#
_symmetry.space_group_name_H-M   'P 1'
#
loop_
_entity.id
_entity.type
_entity.pdbx_description
1 polymer ?
#
loop_
_entity_poly.entity_id
_entity_poly.type
_entity_poly.pdbx_seq_one_letter_code
_entity_poly.pdbx_strand_id
1 'polypeptide(L)'
;MAAYSDPSSGGVAGLLWRRRSLLGAVGILAAGCIAGWVAWQQFGGLLERDADSLLTGETIEVVGIPDWITSDLKWQALRSASLDTPLPLDDPSLERRLARAFDMHPWVAQVEKVETRHPAAATVTIRCRVPVAMVRVQGGLLAIDAEATVLPSADFTPEAAAEYPLITGITTSPRGPEGSPWGDQTVAAGAALTAAIGPEWQKLGLSECRAVPAGDTNGGVWWELLGADDLVIVFGRAPGEEQPGDTSAAAKIARLATLADRHAAGLPLTDTDLTKPAG
;
A
#
# COMPACT_ATOMS: atom_id res chain seq x y z
N MET A 1 -97.05 -48.07 -32.51
CA MET A 1 -96.99 -47.25 -31.27
C MET A 1 -95.52 -47.08 -30.88
N ALA A 2 -95.00 -45.96 -31.19
CA ALA A 2 -93.58 -45.63 -30.91
C ALA A 2 -93.52 -44.67 -29.72
N ALA A 3 -92.76 -45.01 -28.74
CA ALA A 3 -92.50 -44.13 -27.61
C ALA A 3 -91.24 -43.34 -27.89
N TYR A 4 -91.37 -42.05 -27.88
CA TYR A 4 -90.34 -41.02 -28.01
C TYR A 4 -89.69 -40.78 -26.61
N SER A 5 -88.36 -41.02 -26.53
CA SER A 5 -87.57 -40.67 -25.32
C SER A 5 -86.69 -39.51 -25.66
N ASP A 6 -86.91 -38.47 -24.89
CA ASP A 6 -86.23 -37.17 -24.92
C ASP A 6 -84.82 -37.23 -24.27
N PRO A 7 -83.72 -36.74 -24.94
CA PRO A 7 -82.40 -36.67 -24.36
C PRO A 7 -81.99 -35.20 -24.03
N SER A 8 -82.44 -34.67 -22.94
CA SER A 8 -82.00 -33.34 -22.53
C SER A 8 -81.84 -33.16 -21.01
N SER A 9 -80.78 -33.77 -20.39
CA SER A 9 -80.42 -33.44 -19.05
C SER A 9 -78.91 -33.51 -18.67
N GLY A 10 -78.05 -33.54 -19.76
CA GLY A 10 -76.60 -33.68 -19.56
C GLY A 10 -75.77 -32.37 -19.50
N GLY A 11 -76.38 -31.18 -19.81
CA GLY A 11 -75.64 -30.00 -20.15
C GLY A 11 -75.18 -29.15 -18.96
N VAL A 12 -75.84 -29.10 -17.85
CA VAL A 12 -75.60 -28.15 -16.78
C VAL A 12 -74.65 -28.70 -15.71
N ALA A 13 -74.73 -30.01 -15.42
CA ALA A 13 -73.85 -30.67 -14.44
C ALA A 13 -72.39 -30.75 -14.92
N GLY A 14 -72.14 -30.94 -16.20
CA GLY A 14 -70.79 -30.97 -16.78
C GLY A 14 -70.12 -29.60 -16.78
N LEU A 15 -70.89 -28.54 -16.99
CA LEU A 15 -70.38 -27.16 -16.96
C LEU A 15 -69.98 -26.69 -15.52
N LEU A 16 -70.75 -27.13 -14.54
CA LEU A 16 -70.47 -26.87 -13.11
C LEU A 16 -69.28 -27.68 -12.61
N TRP A 17 -69.07 -28.90 -13.12
CA TRP A 17 -67.92 -29.73 -12.77
C TRP A 17 -66.62 -29.18 -13.35
N ARG A 18 -66.64 -28.65 -14.56
CA ARG A 18 -65.51 -28.01 -15.23
C ARG A 18 -65.14 -26.68 -14.57
N ARG A 19 -66.09 -25.91 -14.03
CA ARG A 19 -65.79 -24.73 -13.25
C ARG A 19 -65.22 -25.06 -11.87
N ARG A 20 -65.57 -26.17 -11.25
CA ARG A 20 -65.01 -26.63 -9.99
C ARG A 20 -63.55 -27.03 -10.13
N SER A 21 -63.16 -27.69 -11.21
CA SER A 21 -61.77 -28.04 -11.49
C SER A 21 -60.91 -26.81 -11.77
N LEU A 22 -61.46 -25.82 -12.48
CA LEU A 22 -60.75 -24.55 -12.72
C LEU A 22 -60.59 -23.76 -11.41
N LEU A 23 -61.61 -23.70 -10.56
CA LEU A 23 -61.53 -23.04 -9.26
C LEU A 23 -60.57 -23.76 -8.29
N GLY A 24 -60.49 -25.09 -8.37
CA GLY A 24 -59.49 -25.89 -7.65
C GLY A 24 -58.08 -25.62 -8.11
N ALA A 25 -57.83 -25.53 -9.45
CA ALA A 25 -56.54 -25.22 -10.00
C ALA A 25 -56.09 -23.78 -9.64
N VAL A 26 -56.99 -22.80 -9.71
CA VAL A 26 -56.71 -21.43 -9.30
C VAL A 26 -56.39 -21.37 -7.79
N GLY A 27 -57.15 -22.12 -6.96
CA GLY A 27 -56.92 -22.23 -5.52
C GLY A 27 -55.53 -22.81 -5.18
N ILE A 28 -55.10 -23.87 -5.90
CA ILE A 28 -53.77 -24.45 -5.70
C ILE A 28 -52.69 -23.49 -6.14
N LEU A 29 -52.84 -22.77 -7.27
CA LEU A 29 -51.90 -21.75 -7.71
C LEU A 29 -51.82 -20.58 -6.71
N ALA A 30 -52.95 -20.11 -6.25
CA ALA A 30 -52.99 -19.03 -5.22
C ALA A 30 -52.32 -19.47 -3.90
N ALA A 31 -52.60 -20.69 -3.43
CA ALA A 31 -51.97 -21.27 -2.26
C ALA A 31 -50.45 -21.44 -2.46
N GLY A 32 -49.99 -21.86 -3.66
CA GLY A 32 -48.58 -21.94 -4.01
C GLY A 32 -47.86 -20.57 -4.02
N CYS A 33 -48.54 -19.53 -4.56
CA CYS A 33 -48.04 -18.17 -4.56
C CYS A 33 -47.95 -17.60 -3.13
N ILE A 34 -48.97 -17.86 -2.32
CA ILE A 34 -48.99 -17.40 -0.90
C ILE A 34 -47.87 -18.15 -0.11
N ALA A 35 -47.77 -19.46 -0.28
CA ALA A 35 -46.70 -20.24 0.37
C ALA A 35 -45.31 -19.80 -0.07
N GLY A 36 -45.11 -19.52 -1.36
CA GLY A 36 -43.86 -18.96 -1.91
C GLY A 36 -43.57 -17.56 -1.35
N TRP A 37 -44.58 -16.72 -1.26
CA TRP A 37 -44.44 -15.38 -0.68
C TRP A 37 -44.11 -15.41 0.83
N VAL A 38 -44.78 -16.30 1.59
CA VAL A 38 -44.50 -16.50 3.03
C VAL A 38 -43.09 -17.10 3.22
N ALA A 39 -42.71 -18.09 2.40
CA ALA A 39 -41.36 -18.65 2.40
C ALA A 39 -40.30 -17.56 2.09
N TRP A 40 -40.56 -16.71 1.08
CA TRP A 40 -39.68 -15.58 0.77
C TRP A 40 -39.55 -14.59 1.94
N GLN A 41 -40.67 -14.26 2.62
CA GLN A 41 -40.63 -13.39 3.80
C GLN A 41 -39.90 -14.02 5.00
N GLN A 42 -39.97 -15.35 5.16
CA GLN A 42 -39.29 -16.04 6.26
C GLN A 42 -37.82 -16.34 5.96
N PHE A 43 -37.47 -16.66 4.72
CA PHE A 43 -36.12 -17.09 4.35
C PHE A 43 -35.35 -16.04 3.57
N GLY A 44 -35.99 -15.06 2.91
CA GLY A 44 -35.32 -13.99 2.20
C GLY A 44 -34.43 -13.15 3.10
N GLY A 45 -34.91 -12.81 4.30
CA GLY A 45 -34.15 -12.09 5.31
C GLY A 45 -32.96 -12.87 5.94
N LEU A 46 -32.95 -14.20 5.80
CA LEU A 46 -31.79 -15.01 6.21
C LEU A 46 -30.68 -14.97 5.15
N LEU A 47 -31.03 -14.95 3.87
CA LEU A 47 -30.08 -14.81 2.77
C LEU A 47 -29.46 -13.39 2.72
N GLU A 48 -30.24 -12.35 3.02
CA GLU A 48 -29.73 -10.98 3.16
C GLU A 48 -28.82 -10.85 4.40
N ARG A 49 -29.17 -11.46 5.53
CA ARG A 49 -28.34 -11.49 6.72
C ARG A 49 -27.01 -12.21 6.51
N ASP A 50 -26.98 -13.27 5.71
CA ASP A 50 -25.73 -13.97 5.35
C ASP A 50 -24.84 -13.08 4.47
N ALA A 51 -25.40 -12.32 3.52
CA ALA A 51 -24.65 -11.38 2.70
C ALA A 51 -24.10 -10.21 3.51
N ASP A 52 -24.88 -9.67 4.44
CA ASP A 52 -24.49 -8.58 5.36
C ASP A 52 -23.44 -9.03 6.40
N SER A 53 -23.21 -10.33 6.53
CA SER A 53 -22.25 -10.93 7.45
C SER A 53 -20.94 -11.37 6.79
N LEU A 54 -20.83 -11.26 5.46
CA LEU A 54 -19.65 -11.66 4.70
C LEU A 54 -18.87 -10.45 4.19
N LEU A 55 -17.71 -10.21 4.78
CA LEU A 55 -16.77 -9.19 4.34
C LEU A 55 -16.11 -9.61 3.02
N THR A 56 -16.16 -8.75 2.03
CA THR A 56 -15.50 -8.92 0.73
C THR A 56 -14.38 -7.88 0.55
N GLY A 57 -13.44 -8.13 -0.34
CA GLY A 57 -12.38 -7.15 -0.64
C GLY A 57 -12.92 -5.78 -1.08
N GLU A 58 -14.12 -5.73 -1.66
CA GLU A 58 -14.76 -4.47 -2.08
C GLU A 58 -15.24 -3.64 -0.88
N THR A 59 -15.70 -4.29 0.18
CA THR A 59 -16.18 -3.65 1.40
C THR A 59 -15.05 -3.35 2.41
N ILE A 60 -13.80 -3.64 2.04
CA ILE A 60 -12.61 -3.24 2.79
C ILE A 60 -12.11 -1.91 2.23
N GLU A 61 -12.10 -0.90 3.08
CA GLU A 61 -11.51 0.41 2.83
C GLU A 61 -10.11 0.46 3.44
N VAL A 62 -9.13 0.97 2.68
CA VAL A 62 -7.76 1.17 3.17
C VAL A 62 -7.46 2.66 3.21
N VAL A 63 -7.10 3.15 4.37
CA VAL A 63 -6.80 4.57 4.63
C VAL A 63 -5.29 4.74 4.85
N GLY A 64 -4.70 5.78 4.26
CA GLY A 64 -3.28 6.10 4.42
C GLY A 64 -2.40 5.66 3.25
N ILE A 65 -3.00 5.32 2.09
CA ILE A 65 -2.24 5.07 0.86
C ILE A 65 -1.93 6.42 0.19
N PRO A 66 -0.64 6.77 0.00
CA PRO A 66 -0.26 7.99 -0.70
C PRO A 66 -0.44 7.88 -2.22
N ASP A 67 -0.57 9.04 -2.89
CA ASP A 67 -0.82 9.12 -4.33
C ASP A 67 0.33 8.59 -5.21
N TRP A 68 1.56 8.54 -4.69
CA TRP A 68 2.71 8.02 -5.44
C TRP A 68 2.75 6.48 -5.54
N ILE A 69 1.94 5.76 -4.74
CA ILE A 69 1.78 4.31 -4.88
C ILE A 69 0.74 4.06 -5.95
N THR A 70 1.17 3.60 -7.11
CA THR A 70 0.31 3.38 -8.29
C THR A 70 -0.22 1.95 -8.36
N SER A 71 0.43 1.03 -7.69
CA SER A 71 0.01 -0.38 -7.61
C SER A 71 -1.21 -0.56 -6.70
N ASP A 72 -1.99 -1.59 -6.98
CA ASP A 72 -3.17 -1.95 -6.18
C ASP A 72 -2.76 -2.68 -4.88
N LEU A 73 -2.24 -1.89 -3.92
CA LEU A 73 -1.76 -2.36 -2.62
C LEU A 73 -2.83 -3.21 -1.89
N LYS A 74 -4.08 -2.76 -1.91
CA LYS A 74 -5.18 -3.47 -1.23
C LYS A 74 -5.33 -4.90 -1.76
N TRP A 75 -5.51 -5.04 -3.06
CA TRP A 75 -5.72 -6.36 -3.65
C TRP A 75 -4.46 -7.22 -3.64
N GLN A 76 -3.27 -6.61 -3.68
CA GLN A 76 -2.01 -7.35 -3.51
C GLN A 76 -1.91 -7.94 -2.11
N ALA A 77 -2.18 -7.15 -1.06
CA ALA A 77 -2.15 -7.61 0.33
C ALA A 77 -3.17 -8.73 0.58
N LEU A 78 -4.43 -8.55 0.13
CA LEU A 78 -5.48 -9.54 0.31
C LEU A 78 -5.17 -10.86 -0.40
N ARG A 79 -4.72 -10.82 -1.66
CA ARG A 79 -4.37 -12.01 -2.44
C ARG A 79 -3.16 -12.75 -1.85
N SER A 80 -2.13 -12.03 -1.45
CA SER A 80 -0.92 -12.62 -0.85
C SER A 80 -1.22 -13.36 0.44
N ALA A 81 -2.25 -12.93 1.17
CA ALA A 81 -2.69 -13.56 2.41
C ALA A 81 -3.87 -14.56 2.21
N SER A 82 -4.32 -14.78 0.96
CA SER A 82 -5.52 -15.59 0.63
C SER A 82 -6.78 -15.10 1.36
N LEU A 83 -6.97 -13.78 1.41
CA LEU A 83 -8.12 -13.09 2.00
C LEU A 83 -8.99 -12.41 0.92
N ASP A 84 -8.85 -12.79 -0.33
CA ASP A 84 -9.59 -12.31 -1.49
C ASP A 84 -10.95 -13.02 -1.70
N THR A 85 -11.28 -13.98 -0.84
CA THR A 85 -12.58 -14.66 -0.76
C THR A 85 -13.45 -14.04 0.34
N PRO A 86 -14.80 -14.21 0.31
CA PRO A 86 -15.67 -13.72 1.37
C PRO A 86 -15.28 -14.26 2.74
N LEU A 87 -15.16 -13.37 3.71
CA LEU A 87 -14.72 -13.67 5.09
C LEU A 87 -15.87 -13.46 6.06
N PRO A 88 -16.15 -14.41 6.98
CA PRO A 88 -17.17 -14.23 7.99
C PRO A 88 -16.82 -13.08 8.95
N LEU A 89 -17.77 -12.17 9.17
CA LEU A 89 -17.55 -11.02 10.07
C LEU A 89 -17.48 -11.42 11.55
N ASP A 90 -18.06 -12.56 11.90
CA ASP A 90 -18.05 -13.14 13.25
C ASP A 90 -16.76 -13.91 13.60
N ASP A 91 -15.81 -14.03 12.67
CA ASP A 91 -14.49 -14.60 12.94
C ASP A 91 -13.69 -13.72 13.93
N PRO A 92 -13.45 -14.16 15.17
CA PRO A 92 -12.74 -13.36 16.17
C PRO A 92 -11.28 -13.10 15.80
N SER A 93 -10.77 -13.77 14.78
CA SER A 93 -9.41 -13.58 14.26
C SER A 93 -9.35 -12.64 13.05
N LEU A 94 -10.48 -12.19 12.50
CA LEU A 94 -10.57 -11.46 11.25
C LEU A 94 -9.71 -10.20 11.23
N GLU A 95 -9.86 -9.33 12.23
CA GLU A 95 -9.08 -8.08 12.33
C GLU A 95 -7.57 -8.35 12.39
N ARG A 96 -7.15 -9.35 13.14
CA ARG A 96 -5.74 -9.76 13.24
C ARG A 96 -5.22 -10.33 11.92
N ARG A 97 -6.05 -11.09 11.18
CA ARG A 97 -5.68 -11.64 9.87
C ARG A 97 -5.54 -10.52 8.84
N LEU A 98 -6.46 -9.57 8.83
CA LEU A 98 -6.38 -8.37 7.98
C LEU A 98 -5.14 -7.56 8.34
N ALA A 99 -4.92 -7.25 9.62
CA ALA A 99 -3.73 -6.51 10.05
C ALA A 99 -2.44 -7.18 9.55
N ARG A 100 -2.32 -8.49 9.72
CA ARG A 100 -1.14 -9.25 9.27
C ARG A 100 -0.98 -9.24 7.74
N ALA A 101 -2.08 -9.32 6.99
CA ALA A 101 -2.05 -9.29 5.53
C ALA A 101 -1.45 -7.98 5.01
N PHE A 102 -1.84 -6.86 5.60
CA PHE A 102 -1.31 -5.54 5.22
C PHE A 102 0.09 -5.30 5.78
N ASP A 103 0.40 -5.74 7.00
CA ASP A 103 1.72 -5.59 7.63
C ASP A 103 2.84 -6.31 6.85
N MET A 104 2.49 -7.37 6.14
CA MET A 104 3.42 -8.10 5.27
C MET A 104 3.65 -7.44 3.90
N HIS A 105 2.89 -6.40 3.55
CA HIS A 105 3.04 -5.75 2.25
C HIS A 105 4.26 -4.82 2.23
N PRO A 106 5.12 -4.86 1.18
CA PRO A 106 6.38 -4.10 1.13
C PRO A 106 6.24 -2.60 1.36
N TRP A 107 5.13 -1.99 0.91
CA TRP A 107 4.83 -0.58 1.11
C TRP A 107 4.39 -0.22 2.53
N VAL A 108 3.97 -1.19 3.34
CA VAL A 108 3.42 -0.89 4.66
C VAL A 108 4.53 -0.85 5.69
N ALA A 109 4.69 0.30 6.34
CA ALA A 109 5.58 0.46 7.48
C ALA A 109 4.92 -0.05 8.76
N GLN A 110 3.60 0.18 8.90
CA GLN A 110 2.83 -0.22 10.07
C GLN A 110 1.33 -0.21 9.77
N VAL A 111 0.62 -1.20 10.29
CA VAL A 111 -0.84 -1.17 10.40
C VAL A 111 -1.19 -0.49 11.71
N GLU A 112 -1.85 0.66 11.65
CA GLU A 112 -2.19 1.45 12.83
C GLU A 112 -3.48 0.98 13.48
N LYS A 113 -4.49 0.61 12.65
CA LYS A 113 -5.81 0.21 13.14
C LYS A 113 -6.52 -0.66 12.12
N VAL A 114 -7.31 -1.62 12.62
CA VAL A 114 -8.29 -2.38 11.83
C VAL A 114 -9.61 -2.32 12.59
N GLU A 115 -10.68 -1.95 11.91
CA GLU A 115 -12.04 -1.88 12.47
C GLU A 115 -13.01 -2.61 11.55
N THR A 116 -13.83 -3.46 12.14
CA THR A 116 -14.93 -4.13 11.45
C THR A 116 -16.26 -3.54 11.89
N ARG A 117 -17.25 -3.49 10.98
CA ARG A 117 -18.58 -2.95 11.26
C ARG A 117 -19.68 -3.66 10.49
N HIS A 118 -20.89 -3.59 10.98
CA HIS A 118 -22.10 -4.02 10.27
C HIS A 118 -22.73 -2.85 9.48
N PRO A 119 -23.29 -3.11 8.29
CA PRO A 119 -23.19 -4.34 7.50
C PRO A 119 -21.72 -4.63 7.15
N ALA A 120 -21.39 -5.87 6.75
CA ALA A 120 -20.03 -6.36 6.63
C ALA A 120 -19.08 -5.40 5.85
N ALA A 121 -18.34 -4.61 6.59
CA ALA A 121 -17.34 -3.68 6.12
C ALA A 121 -16.14 -3.66 7.07
N ALA A 122 -14.97 -3.32 6.57
CA ALA A 122 -13.78 -3.10 7.39
C ALA A 122 -13.03 -1.85 6.92
N THR A 123 -12.41 -1.15 7.88
CA THR A 123 -11.48 -0.05 7.61
C THR A 123 -10.10 -0.45 8.15
N VAL A 124 -9.10 -0.42 7.29
CA VAL A 124 -7.70 -0.69 7.64
C VAL A 124 -6.92 0.60 7.49
N THR A 125 -6.44 1.16 8.61
CA THR A 125 -5.60 2.36 8.62
C THR A 125 -4.14 1.93 8.64
N ILE A 126 -3.39 2.35 7.62
CA ILE A 126 -1.98 2.01 7.46
C ILE A 126 -1.12 3.27 7.37
N ARG A 127 0.14 3.11 7.74
CA ARG A 127 1.20 4.07 7.45
C ARG A 127 2.16 3.43 6.46
N CYS A 128 2.27 4.06 5.28
CA CYS A 128 3.17 3.60 4.24
C CYS A 128 4.61 4.06 4.47
N ARG A 129 5.57 3.31 3.91
CA ARG A 129 6.97 3.69 3.83
C ARG A 129 7.14 4.84 2.86
N VAL A 130 8.06 5.75 3.18
CA VAL A 130 8.36 6.92 2.36
C VAL A 130 9.72 6.69 1.68
N PRO A 131 9.80 6.69 0.34
CA PRO A 131 11.06 6.57 -0.35
C PRO A 131 11.94 7.79 -0.09
N VAL A 132 13.23 7.55 0.20
CA VAL A 132 14.21 8.63 0.47
C VAL A 132 15.34 8.66 -0.54
N ALA A 133 15.62 7.54 -1.22
CA ALA A 133 16.70 7.46 -2.21
C ALA A 133 16.49 6.28 -3.16
N MET A 134 17.20 6.34 -4.29
CA MET A 134 17.41 5.24 -5.20
C MET A 134 18.85 4.72 -5.03
N VAL A 135 19.03 3.41 -4.95
CA VAL A 135 20.36 2.78 -4.90
C VAL A 135 20.67 2.16 -6.25
N ARG A 136 21.83 2.47 -6.81
CA ARG A 136 22.29 1.88 -8.07
C ARG A 136 22.80 0.47 -7.86
N VAL A 137 22.20 -0.47 -8.57
CA VAL A 137 22.62 -1.88 -8.62
C VAL A 137 22.93 -2.32 -10.05
N GLN A 138 23.50 -3.51 -10.24
CA GLN A 138 23.85 -4.01 -11.56
C GLN A 138 22.66 -4.12 -12.53
N GLY A 139 21.43 -4.31 -12.02
CA GLY A 139 20.22 -4.46 -12.83
C GLY A 139 19.36 -3.19 -12.98
N GLY A 140 19.75 -2.05 -12.37
CA GLY A 140 18.94 -0.82 -12.40
C GLY A 140 19.00 -0.01 -11.11
N LEU A 141 17.86 0.54 -10.73
CA LEU A 141 17.69 1.33 -9.50
C LEU A 141 16.70 0.61 -8.58
N LEU A 142 16.99 0.60 -7.30
CA LEU A 142 16.09 0.12 -6.25
C LEU A 142 15.78 1.27 -5.30
N ALA A 143 14.50 1.52 -5.06
CA ALA A 143 14.05 2.50 -4.09
C ALA A 143 14.22 1.97 -2.67
N ILE A 144 14.60 2.84 -1.74
CA ILE A 144 14.70 2.52 -0.31
C ILE A 144 14.07 3.60 0.54
N ASP A 145 13.59 3.21 1.74
CA ASP A 145 13.17 4.12 2.79
C ASP A 145 14.34 4.53 3.70
N ALA A 146 14.04 5.33 4.74
CA ALA A 146 15.04 5.83 5.69
C ALA A 146 15.71 4.71 6.52
N GLU A 147 15.08 3.58 6.68
CA GLU A 147 15.58 2.38 7.35
C GLU A 147 16.33 1.44 6.39
N ALA A 148 16.57 1.89 5.15
CA ALA A 148 17.16 1.10 4.07
C ALA A 148 16.35 -0.18 3.74
N THR A 149 15.03 -0.12 3.89
CA THR A 149 14.13 -1.17 3.42
C THR A 149 13.92 -1.02 1.92
N VAL A 150 14.04 -2.10 1.16
CA VAL A 150 13.83 -2.13 -0.28
C VAL A 150 12.34 -1.98 -0.60
N LEU A 151 11.99 -0.99 -1.40
CA LEU A 151 10.62 -0.70 -1.79
C LEU A 151 10.29 -1.27 -3.19
N PRO A 152 9.01 -1.52 -3.50
CA PRO A 152 8.59 -2.00 -4.81
C PRO A 152 9.02 -1.04 -5.92
N SER A 153 9.92 -1.51 -6.78
CA SER A 153 10.47 -0.71 -7.89
C SER A 153 9.47 -0.53 -9.04
N ALA A 154 8.43 -1.35 -9.12
CA ALA A 154 7.40 -1.29 -10.16
C ALA A 154 6.54 -0.01 -10.10
N ASP A 155 6.48 0.66 -8.95
CA ASP A 155 5.73 1.90 -8.77
C ASP A 155 6.51 3.16 -9.24
N PHE A 156 7.79 3.03 -9.64
CA PHE A 156 8.60 4.14 -10.08
C PHE A 156 8.83 4.10 -11.59
N THR A 157 8.42 5.16 -12.29
CA THR A 157 8.90 5.40 -13.64
C THR A 157 10.35 5.91 -13.61
N PRO A 158 11.12 5.83 -14.70
CA PRO A 158 12.45 6.40 -14.75
C PRO A 158 12.50 7.88 -14.37
N GLU A 159 11.49 8.65 -14.76
CA GLU A 159 11.35 10.07 -14.46
C GLU A 159 11.12 10.30 -12.96
N ALA A 160 10.18 9.55 -12.34
CA ALA A 160 9.92 9.63 -10.92
C ALA A 160 11.14 9.19 -10.09
N ALA A 161 11.85 8.14 -10.54
CA ALA A 161 13.07 7.70 -9.87
C ALA A 161 14.20 8.76 -9.90
N ALA A 162 14.26 9.57 -10.97
CA ALA A 162 15.26 10.63 -11.11
C ALA A 162 15.03 11.83 -10.15
N GLU A 163 13.86 11.95 -9.53
CA GLU A 163 13.58 12.98 -8.52
C GLU A 163 14.19 12.68 -7.15
N TYR A 164 14.61 11.43 -6.93
CA TYR A 164 15.19 11.00 -5.67
C TYR A 164 16.72 11.03 -5.70
N PRO A 165 17.36 11.26 -4.54
CA PRO A 165 18.80 11.10 -4.39
C PRO A 165 19.28 9.73 -4.89
N LEU A 166 20.34 9.72 -5.72
CA LEU A 166 20.93 8.49 -6.19
C LEU A 166 22.12 8.08 -5.32
N ILE A 167 22.01 6.98 -4.59
CA ILE A 167 23.12 6.41 -3.82
C ILE A 167 23.99 5.55 -4.74
N THR A 168 25.29 5.84 -4.76
CA THR A 168 26.29 5.11 -5.56
C THR A 168 27.51 4.71 -4.72
N GLY A 169 28.43 3.93 -5.31
CA GLY A 169 29.56 3.38 -4.58
C GLY A 169 29.22 2.13 -3.78
N ILE A 170 27.99 1.61 -3.93
CA ILE A 170 27.54 0.38 -3.28
C ILE A 170 27.87 -0.82 -4.18
N THR A 171 28.50 -1.83 -3.57
CA THR A 171 28.91 -3.06 -4.28
C THR A 171 28.04 -4.27 -3.91
N THR A 172 27.19 -4.12 -2.91
CA THR A 172 26.30 -5.19 -2.41
C THR A 172 24.94 -5.16 -3.09
N SER A 173 24.24 -6.28 -3.06
CA SER A 173 22.83 -6.40 -3.44
C SER A 173 21.97 -6.66 -2.21
N PRO A 174 20.65 -6.37 -2.26
CA PRO A 174 19.76 -6.67 -1.17
C PRO A 174 19.80 -8.15 -0.77
N ARG A 175 19.71 -8.44 0.52
CA ARG A 175 19.71 -9.82 1.04
C ARG A 175 18.35 -10.50 1.02
N GLY A 176 17.29 -9.73 0.85
CA GLY A 176 15.91 -10.20 0.87
C GLY A 176 15.06 -9.59 -0.24
N PRO A 177 13.77 -9.98 -0.32
CA PRO A 177 12.82 -9.41 -1.25
C PRO A 177 12.46 -7.97 -0.88
N GLU A 178 11.69 -7.31 -1.74
CA GLU A 178 11.02 -6.03 -1.43
C GLU A 178 10.29 -6.12 -0.09
N GLY A 179 10.33 -5.04 0.69
CA GLY A 179 9.85 -5.01 2.08
C GLY A 179 10.87 -5.47 3.13
N SER A 180 12.04 -5.97 2.71
CA SER A 180 13.11 -6.38 3.62
C SER A 180 14.22 -5.32 3.70
N PRO A 181 14.91 -5.19 4.86
CA PRO A 181 16.10 -4.35 4.96
C PRO A 181 17.18 -4.81 3.97
N TRP A 182 17.94 -3.88 3.41
CA TRP A 182 19.06 -4.18 2.49
C TRP A 182 20.07 -5.12 3.10
N GLY A 183 20.37 -4.94 4.38
CA GLY A 183 21.33 -5.75 5.13
C GLY A 183 22.79 -5.33 4.94
N ASP A 184 23.04 -4.11 4.47
CA ASP A 184 24.36 -3.48 4.35
C ASP A 184 24.39 -2.17 5.13
N GLN A 185 25.39 -2.01 5.99
CA GLN A 185 25.55 -0.83 6.84
C GLN A 185 25.80 0.44 6.01
N THR A 186 26.51 0.33 4.90
CA THR A 186 26.79 1.48 4.03
C THR A 186 25.49 2.00 3.39
N VAL A 187 24.61 1.10 2.94
CA VAL A 187 23.30 1.50 2.39
C VAL A 187 22.45 2.14 3.48
N ALA A 188 22.43 1.58 4.68
CA ALA A 188 21.71 2.15 5.81
C ALA A 188 22.23 3.56 6.18
N ALA A 189 23.54 3.76 6.17
CA ALA A 189 24.17 5.06 6.39
C ALA A 189 23.80 6.08 5.30
N GLY A 190 23.80 5.67 4.03
CA GLY A 190 23.37 6.50 2.92
C GLY A 190 21.89 6.89 2.99
N ALA A 191 21.01 5.93 3.34
CA ALA A 191 19.59 6.18 3.55
C ALA A 191 19.35 7.20 4.68
N ALA A 192 20.01 7.01 5.83
CA ALA A 192 19.94 7.95 6.94
C ALA A 192 20.44 9.34 6.56
N LEU A 193 21.51 9.42 5.78
CA LEU A 193 22.08 10.70 5.30
C LEU A 193 21.10 11.41 4.35
N THR A 194 20.60 10.73 3.34
CA THR A 194 19.66 11.33 2.37
C THR A 194 18.35 11.77 3.06
N ALA A 195 17.84 10.98 3.99
CA ALA A 195 16.68 11.35 4.80
C ALA A 195 16.94 12.58 5.66
N ALA A 196 18.12 12.70 6.28
CA ALA A 196 18.50 13.82 7.13
C ALA A 196 18.73 15.12 6.35
N ILE A 197 19.23 15.05 5.11
CA ILE A 197 19.40 16.22 4.22
C ILE A 197 18.01 16.73 3.79
N GLY A 198 17.09 15.82 3.46
CA GLY A 198 15.70 16.16 3.14
C GLY A 198 15.57 17.20 2.02
N PRO A 199 14.79 18.30 2.23
CA PRO A 199 14.48 19.28 1.18
C PRO A 199 15.70 20.08 0.70
N GLU A 200 16.81 20.12 1.45
CA GLU A 200 18.03 20.82 1.04
C GLU A 200 18.67 20.18 -0.19
N TRP A 201 18.38 18.91 -0.41
CA TRP A 201 18.81 18.14 -1.57
C TRP A 201 18.46 18.83 -2.88
N GLN A 202 17.18 19.14 -3.07
CA GLN A 202 16.68 19.80 -4.28
C GLN A 202 17.10 21.26 -4.38
N LYS A 203 17.15 21.99 -3.24
CA LYS A 203 17.57 23.38 -3.21
C LYS A 203 19.01 23.57 -3.66
N LEU A 204 19.88 22.60 -3.37
CA LEU A 204 21.28 22.60 -3.82
C LEU A 204 21.48 22.00 -5.23
N GLY A 205 20.43 21.51 -5.87
CA GLY A 205 20.55 20.81 -7.14
C GLY A 205 21.39 19.54 -7.08
N LEU A 206 21.40 18.87 -5.91
CA LEU A 206 22.12 17.62 -5.72
C LEU A 206 21.40 16.47 -6.45
N SER A 207 22.17 15.54 -7.01
CA SER A 207 21.65 14.38 -7.74
C SER A 207 22.17 13.06 -7.22
N GLU A 208 23.39 13.04 -6.66
CA GLU A 208 24.08 11.81 -6.27
C GLU A 208 24.69 11.92 -4.87
N CYS A 209 24.54 10.86 -4.08
CA CYS A 209 25.21 10.64 -2.80
C CYS A 209 26.16 9.46 -2.97
N ARG A 210 27.46 9.72 -3.04
CA ARG A 210 28.48 8.74 -3.37
C ARG A 210 29.23 8.27 -2.13
N ALA A 211 29.25 6.95 -1.93
CA ALA A 211 30.11 6.33 -0.93
C ALA A 211 31.52 6.19 -1.47
N VAL A 212 32.49 6.73 -0.73
CA VAL A 212 33.92 6.65 -1.04
C VAL A 212 34.71 6.15 0.18
N PRO A 213 35.90 5.56 -0.01
CA PRO A 213 36.77 5.24 1.12
C PRO A 213 37.09 6.52 1.92
N ALA A 214 37.07 6.41 3.26
CA ALA A 214 37.40 7.56 4.10
C ALA A 214 38.80 8.07 3.81
N GLY A 215 38.92 9.39 3.71
CA GLY A 215 40.21 10.06 3.44
C GLY A 215 41.11 10.18 4.67
N ASP A 216 40.73 9.58 5.79
CA ASP A 216 41.50 9.58 7.04
C ASP A 216 42.15 8.21 7.33
N THR A 217 43.00 8.15 8.37
CA THR A 217 43.69 6.93 8.79
C THR A 217 42.79 5.93 9.53
N ASN A 218 41.58 6.35 9.92
CA ASN A 218 40.66 5.54 10.71
C ASN A 218 39.82 4.59 9.85
N GLY A 219 39.85 4.76 8.51
CA GLY A 219 39.11 3.94 7.56
C GLY A 219 37.61 4.18 7.61
N GLY A 220 36.85 3.31 6.93
CA GLY A 220 35.39 3.41 6.82
C GLY A 220 34.95 4.09 5.53
N VAL A 221 33.74 4.66 5.53
CA VAL A 221 33.11 5.27 4.38
C VAL A 221 32.88 6.77 4.64
N TRP A 222 33.23 7.57 3.64
CA TRP A 222 32.83 8.97 3.55
C TRP A 222 31.78 9.13 2.45
N TRP A 223 31.04 10.20 2.56
CA TRP A 223 30.00 10.55 1.64
C TRP A 223 30.33 11.85 0.92
N GLU A 224 30.21 11.81 -0.40
CA GLU A 224 30.29 12.96 -1.27
C GLU A 224 28.92 13.22 -1.86
N LEU A 225 28.47 14.48 -1.82
CA LEU A 225 27.20 14.91 -2.42
C LEU A 225 27.56 15.62 -3.72
N LEU A 226 27.01 15.13 -4.83
CA LEU A 226 27.27 15.66 -6.15
C LEU A 226 26.02 16.32 -6.72
N GLY A 227 26.23 17.44 -7.38
CA GLY A 227 25.16 18.21 -8.01
C GLY A 227 25.51 18.64 -9.42
N ALA A 228 24.70 19.58 -9.97
CA ALA A 228 24.98 20.20 -11.24
C ALA A 228 26.26 21.05 -11.22
N ASP A 229 26.78 21.40 -12.40
CA ASP A 229 27.95 22.28 -12.57
C ASP A 229 29.19 21.84 -11.79
N ASP A 230 29.46 20.52 -11.79
CA ASP A 230 30.57 19.88 -11.08
C ASP A 230 30.61 20.18 -9.56
N LEU A 231 29.46 20.50 -8.99
CA LEU A 231 29.35 20.69 -7.53
C LEU A 231 29.68 19.39 -6.80
N VAL A 232 30.67 19.45 -5.93
CA VAL A 232 31.04 18.38 -4.99
C VAL A 232 31.09 18.94 -3.57
N ILE A 233 30.29 18.36 -2.68
CA ILE A 233 30.30 18.67 -1.26
C ILE A 233 30.77 17.44 -0.51
N VAL A 234 31.88 17.56 0.22
CA VAL A 234 32.41 16.46 1.04
C VAL A 234 31.67 16.48 2.40
N PHE A 235 30.74 15.56 2.57
CA PHE A 235 30.01 15.43 3.84
C PHE A 235 30.82 14.67 4.90
N GLY A 236 31.66 13.72 4.47
CA GLY A 236 32.41 12.84 5.36
C GLY A 236 31.52 11.72 5.93
N ARG A 237 31.63 11.39 7.21
CA ARG A 237 30.86 10.30 7.83
C ARG A 237 29.38 10.61 7.93
N ALA A 238 28.56 9.60 7.71
CA ALA A 238 27.11 9.68 7.82
C ALA A 238 26.64 9.95 9.28
N PRO A 239 25.38 10.38 9.46
CA PRO A 239 24.79 10.54 10.79
C PRO A 239 24.88 9.22 11.59
N GLY A 240 25.39 9.31 12.82
CA GLY A 240 25.57 8.16 13.72
C GLY A 240 26.87 7.37 13.51
N GLU A 241 27.70 7.72 12.51
CA GLU A 241 29.00 7.11 12.26
C GLU A 241 30.18 8.05 12.61
N GLU A 242 29.90 9.22 13.21
CA GLU A 242 30.90 10.19 13.57
C GLU A 242 31.88 9.63 14.61
N GLN A 243 33.16 9.97 14.43
CA GLN A 243 34.23 9.61 15.36
C GLN A 243 34.56 10.79 16.30
N PRO A 244 35.22 10.52 17.41
CA PRO A 244 35.69 11.58 18.28
C PRO A 244 36.55 12.60 17.52
N GLY A 245 36.13 13.87 17.52
CA GLY A 245 36.79 14.96 16.80
C GLY A 245 36.12 15.33 15.46
N ASP A 246 35.20 14.51 14.95
CA ASP A 246 34.44 14.85 13.74
C ASP A 246 33.45 16.00 14.03
N THR A 247 33.16 16.79 12.99
CA THR A 247 32.01 17.69 12.99
C THR A 247 30.73 16.86 13.04
N SER A 248 29.81 17.18 13.96
CA SER A 248 28.56 16.43 14.10
C SER A 248 27.67 16.55 12.85
N ALA A 249 26.90 15.49 12.55
CA ALA A 249 25.96 15.50 11.42
C ALA A 249 25.00 16.69 11.49
N ALA A 250 24.47 17.02 12.66
CA ALA A 250 23.59 18.17 12.84
C ALA A 250 24.26 19.49 12.42
N ALA A 251 25.53 19.70 12.77
CA ALA A 251 26.28 20.89 12.35
C ALA A 251 26.54 20.91 10.85
N LYS A 252 26.86 19.76 10.24
CA LYS A 252 27.01 19.62 8.78
C LYS A 252 25.72 19.93 8.03
N ILE A 253 24.58 19.41 8.51
CA ILE A 253 23.25 19.66 7.91
C ILE A 253 22.87 21.14 8.04
N ALA A 254 23.14 21.79 9.16
CA ALA A 254 22.91 23.23 9.31
C ALA A 254 23.78 24.06 8.33
N ARG A 255 25.02 23.64 8.08
CA ARG A 255 25.87 24.26 7.03
C ARG A 255 25.32 24.00 5.63
N LEU A 256 24.79 22.80 5.32
CA LEU A 256 24.13 22.52 4.06
C LEU A 256 22.92 23.45 3.84
N ALA A 257 22.10 23.69 4.85
CA ALA A 257 20.99 24.63 4.77
C ALA A 257 21.48 26.05 4.43
N THR A 258 22.57 26.50 5.05
CA THR A 258 23.18 27.81 4.73
C THR A 258 23.72 27.84 3.29
N LEU A 259 24.34 26.75 2.82
CA LEU A 259 24.79 26.64 1.42
C LEU A 259 23.60 26.66 0.46
N ALA A 260 22.50 26.00 0.79
CA ALA A 260 21.27 26.00 -0.02
C ALA A 260 20.67 27.41 -0.15
N ASP A 261 20.61 28.18 0.93
CA ASP A 261 20.16 29.56 0.90
C ASP A 261 21.06 30.45 0.03
N ARG A 262 22.38 30.26 0.12
CA ARG A 262 23.35 30.96 -0.74
C ARG A 262 23.19 30.60 -2.21
N HIS A 263 23.00 29.33 -2.51
CA HIS A 263 22.78 28.84 -3.87
C HIS A 263 21.51 29.42 -4.46
N ALA A 264 20.41 29.43 -3.71
CA ALA A 264 19.15 30.04 -4.12
C ALA A 264 19.27 31.55 -4.37
N ALA A 265 20.19 32.23 -3.67
CA ALA A 265 20.51 33.66 -3.89
C ALA A 265 21.49 33.90 -5.06
N GLY A 266 21.90 32.86 -5.80
CA GLY A 266 22.88 32.96 -6.89
C GLY A 266 24.31 33.31 -6.43
N LEU A 267 24.63 33.10 -5.15
CA LEU A 267 25.95 33.35 -4.60
C LEU A 267 26.86 32.13 -4.78
N PRO A 268 28.18 32.34 -4.93
CA PRO A 268 29.11 31.23 -5.09
C PRO A 268 29.12 30.35 -3.84
N LEU A 269 29.14 29.03 -4.05
CA LEU A 269 29.27 28.06 -2.96
C LEU A 269 30.76 28.01 -2.52
N THR A 270 30.98 28.38 -1.28
CA THR A 270 32.29 28.30 -0.62
C THR A 270 32.14 27.32 0.55
N ASP A 271 33.27 26.74 0.99
CA ASP A 271 33.28 25.84 2.14
C ASP A 271 32.47 24.56 1.92
N THR A 272 32.73 23.89 0.79
CA THR A 272 32.09 22.63 0.43
C THR A 272 32.65 21.40 1.15
N ASP A 273 33.69 21.55 1.96
CA ASP A 273 34.24 20.48 2.81
C ASP A 273 33.67 20.60 4.23
N LEU A 274 32.63 19.81 4.52
CA LEU A 274 31.93 19.83 5.80
C LEU A 274 32.64 19.03 6.90
N THR A 275 33.69 18.32 6.58
CA THR A 275 34.51 17.60 7.59
C THR A 275 35.31 18.55 8.45
N LYS A 276 35.64 19.72 7.91
CA LYS A 276 36.38 20.78 8.63
C LYS A 276 35.45 21.64 9.49
N PRO A 277 35.93 22.19 10.60
CA PRO A 277 35.16 23.16 11.36
C PRO A 277 34.81 24.37 10.47
N ALA A 278 33.69 25.02 10.77
CA ALA A 278 33.33 26.27 10.09
C ALA A 278 34.41 27.31 10.38
N GLY A 279 34.94 27.91 9.32
CA GLY A 279 35.94 28.97 9.42
C GLY A 279 35.35 30.32 9.86
#